data_a2bc5497dc0fb83babe0938365138539
#
_entry.id   a2bc5497dc0fb83babe0938365138539
#
_cell.length_a   1.000
_cell.length_b   1.000
_cell.length_c   1.000
_cell.angle_alpha   90.00
_cell.angle_beta   90.00
_cell.angle_gamma   90.00
#
_symmetry.space_group_name_H-M   'P 1'
#
loop_
_entity.id
_entity.type
_entity.pdbx_description
1 polymer ?
#
loop_
_entity_poly.entity_id
_entity_poly.type
_entity_poly.pdbx_seq_one_letter_code
_entity_poly.pdbx_strand_id
1 'polypeptide(L)'
;ELLTSFGVERSYHQRRPGDIPYGIQRMLSVALAHGNGCKVLLLDEPAAGIGGSDMRRLADLLIELRRRQIALVVIEHHMDLIMSIADRIVMIDQGVTLATGTPQEIQRNAAVREAYLGRDE
;
A
#
# COMPACT_ATOMS: atom_id res chain seq x y z
N GLU A 1 4.92 9.14 -19.97
CA GLU A 1 3.87 8.11 -19.92
C GLU A 1 3.86 7.33 -18.60
N LEU A 2 5.02 6.80 -18.15
CA LEU A 2 5.11 6.03 -16.90
C LEU A 2 4.55 6.81 -15.70
N LEU A 3 5.05 8.02 -15.45
CA LEU A 3 4.62 8.82 -14.29
C LEU A 3 3.11 9.09 -14.28
N THR A 4 2.53 9.39 -15.44
CA THR A 4 1.09 9.61 -15.57
C THR A 4 0.29 8.34 -15.26
N SER A 5 0.78 7.16 -15.68
CA SER A 5 0.14 5.88 -15.37
C SER A 5 0.21 5.51 -13.88
N PHE A 6 1.11 6.15 -13.13
CA PHE A 6 1.25 6.03 -11.67
C PHE A 6 0.58 7.17 -10.90
N GLY A 7 -0.33 7.91 -11.54
CA GLY A 7 -1.10 8.97 -10.88
C GLY A 7 -0.33 10.28 -10.65
N VAL A 8 0.88 10.40 -11.20
CA VAL A 8 1.66 11.64 -11.16
C VAL A 8 1.25 12.51 -12.34
N GLU A 9 0.51 13.57 -12.07
CA GLU A 9 0.01 14.49 -13.08
C GLU A 9 1.16 15.17 -13.85
N ARG A 10 0.95 15.44 -15.14
CA ARG A 10 1.95 16.08 -16.00
C ARG A 10 2.47 17.41 -15.47
N SER A 11 1.66 18.15 -14.73
CA SER A 11 2.02 19.42 -14.06
C SER A 11 3.19 19.27 -13.08
N TYR A 12 3.44 18.06 -12.57
CA TYR A 12 4.52 17.76 -11.62
C TYR A 12 5.78 17.18 -12.26
N HIS A 13 5.75 16.75 -13.55
CA HIS A 13 6.87 16.01 -14.16
C HIS A 13 8.19 16.80 -14.27
N GLN A 14 8.12 18.12 -14.23
CA GLN A 14 9.30 19.00 -14.29
C GLN A 14 9.57 19.75 -12.98
N ARG A 15 8.82 19.42 -11.92
CA ARG A 15 9.03 20.02 -10.61
C ARG A 15 10.08 19.25 -9.80
N ARG A 16 10.73 19.95 -8.88
CA ARG A 16 11.59 19.28 -7.90
C ARG A 16 10.73 18.47 -6.94
N PRO A 17 11.21 17.30 -6.44
CA PRO A 17 10.43 16.48 -5.51
C PRO A 17 9.89 17.25 -4.30
N GLY A 18 10.66 18.20 -3.74
CA GLY A 18 10.22 19.02 -2.61
C GLY A 18 9.08 20.00 -2.90
N ASP A 19 8.81 20.29 -4.19
CA ASP A 19 7.75 21.18 -4.63
C ASP A 19 6.45 20.44 -5.02
N ILE A 20 6.45 19.13 -4.82
CA ILE A 20 5.33 18.23 -5.14
C ILE A 20 4.59 17.88 -3.84
N PRO A 21 3.23 17.86 -3.83
CA PRO A 21 2.46 17.40 -2.66
C PRO A 21 2.91 16.02 -2.17
N TYR A 22 2.95 15.83 -0.86
CA TYR A 22 3.53 14.62 -0.25
C TYR A 22 2.90 13.32 -0.74
N GLY A 23 1.56 13.26 -0.89
CA GLY A 23 0.87 12.10 -1.45
C GLY A 23 1.35 11.75 -2.86
N ILE A 24 1.60 12.76 -3.70
CA ILE A 24 2.15 12.56 -5.06
C ILE A 24 3.61 12.09 -5.01
N GLN A 25 4.40 12.56 -4.03
CA GLN A 25 5.77 12.06 -3.83
C GLN A 25 5.77 10.54 -3.51
N ARG A 26 4.78 10.04 -2.76
CA ARG A 26 4.61 8.60 -2.50
C ARG A 26 4.31 7.82 -3.78
N MET A 27 3.41 8.32 -4.63
CA MET A 27 3.15 7.71 -5.95
C MET A 27 4.40 7.70 -6.82
N LEU A 28 5.17 8.80 -6.82
CA LEU A 28 6.44 8.91 -7.53
C LEU A 28 7.46 7.87 -7.05
N SER A 29 7.56 7.65 -5.74
CA SER A 29 8.46 6.64 -5.16
C SER A 29 8.13 5.22 -5.66
N VAL A 30 6.85 4.87 -5.71
CA VAL A 30 6.39 3.58 -6.25
C VAL A 30 6.68 3.48 -7.75
N ALA A 31 6.44 4.55 -8.51
CA ALA A 31 6.74 4.61 -9.94
C ALA A 31 8.23 4.40 -10.23
N LEU A 32 9.10 5.04 -9.44
CA LEU A 32 10.56 4.91 -9.57
C LEU A 32 11.03 3.48 -9.24
N ALA A 33 10.48 2.88 -8.19
CA ALA A 33 10.79 1.51 -7.81
C ALA A 33 10.42 0.52 -8.93
N HIS A 34 9.27 0.73 -9.59
CA HIS A 34 8.84 -0.08 -10.73
C HIS A 34 9.58 0.23 -12.03
N GLY A 35 10.10 1.43 -12.19
CA GLY A 35 10.70 1.93 -13.46
C GLY A 35 11.80 1.07 -14.06
N ASN A 36 12.43 0.21 -13.27
CA ASN A 36 13.45 -0.75 -13.69
C ASN A 36 12.89 -2.06 -14.28
N GLY A 37 11.57 -2.15 -14.49
CA GLY A 37 10.92 -3.34 -15.04
C GLY A 37 10.89 -4.55 -14.10
N CYS A 38 10.90 -4.32 -12.78
CA CYS A 38 10.82 -5.39 -11.79
C CYS A 38 9.49 -6.13 -11.85
N LYS A 39 9.52 -7.40 -11.48
CA LYS A 39 8.32 -8.25 -11.34
C LYS A 39 7.82 -8.35 -9.92
N VAL A 40 8.60 -7.91 -8.96
CA VAL A 40 8.31 -7.92 -7.53
C VAL A 40 8.66 -6.55 -6.95
N LEU A 41 7.74 -5.97 -6.20
CA LEU A 41 7.95 -4.75 -5.42
C LEU A 41 7.78 -5.03 -3.93
N LEU A 42 8.74 -4.57 -3.15
CA LEU A 42 8.70 -4.58 -1.70
C LEU A 42 8.42 -3.15 -1.24
N LEU A 43 7.30 -2.94 -0.57
CA LEU A 43 6.85 -1.63 -0.12
C LEU A 43 6.72 -1.64 1.41
N ASP A 44 7.50 -0.82 2.07
CA ASP A 44 7.48 -0.65 3.51
C ASP A 44 6.76 0.66 3.87
N GLU A 45 5.62 0.54 4.53
CA GLU A 45 4.73 1.65 4.92
C GLU A 45 4.49 2.69 3.79
N PRO A 46 4.06 2.27 2.59
CA PRO A 46 3.86 3.21 1.49
C PRO A 46 2.79 4.27 1.77
N ALA A 47 1.87 4.01 2.69
CA ALA A 47 0.81 4.92 3.11
C ALA A 47 1.19 5.84 4.28
N ALA A 48 2.42 5.75 4.81
CA ALA A 48 2.83 6.58 5.95
C ALA A 48 2.67 8.08 5.65
N GLY A 49 1.94 8.78 6.51
CA GLY A 49 1.76 10.23 6.43
C GLY A 49 0.78 10.72 5.34
N ILE A 50 0.07 9.81 4.66
CA ILE A 50 -0.99 10.18 3.72
C ILE A 50 -2.37 9.76 4.23
N GLY A 51 -3.43 10.35 3.67
CA GLY A 51 -4.80 10.04 4.04
C GLY A 51 -5.80 10.53 3.00
N GLY A 52 -7.07 10.36 3.27
CA GLY A 52 -8.15 10.85 2.41
C GLY A 52 -8.06 10.35 0.96
N SER A 53 -8.07 11.30 0.01
CA SER A 53 -8.02 10.99 -1.42
C SER A 53 -6.72 10.34 -1.88
N ASP A 54 -5.59 10.67 -1.23
CA ASP A 54 -4.28 10.13 -1.60
C ASP A 54 -4.16 8.67 -1.19
N MET A 55 -4.78 8.26 -0.07
CA MET A 55 -4.88 6.87 0.34
C MET A 55 -5.62 6.03 -0.72
N ARG A 56 -6.74 6.55 -1.25
CA ARG A 56 -7.48 5.89 -2.33
C ARG A 56 -6.66 5.79 -3.62
N ARG A 57 -5.96 6.87 -3.99
CA ARG A 57 -5.06 6.87 -5.16
C ARG A 57 -3.95 5.82 -5.02
N LEU A 58 -3.37 5.69 -3.83
CA LEU A 58 -2.37 4.65 -3.56
C LEU A 58 -2.97 3.25 -3.70
N ALA A 59 -4.15 3.00 -3.14
CA ALA A 59 -4.84 1.73 -3.28
C ALA A 59 -5.09 1.37 -4.75
N ASP A 60 -5.62 2.32 -5.53
CA ASP A 60 -5.88 2.14 -6.97
C ASP A 60 -4.60 1.83 -7.74
N LEU A 61 -3.49 2.51 -7.42
CA LEU A 61 -2.19 2.26 -8.02
C LEU A 61 -1.68 0.85 -7.70
N LEU A 62 -1.77 0.39 -6.46
CA LEU A 62 -1.32 -0.94 -6.06
C LEU A 62 -2.17 -2.03 -6.72
N ILE A 63 -3.48 -1.83 -6.83
CA ILE A 63 -4.39 -2.73 -7.55
C ILE A 63 -4.01 -2.80 -9.03
N GLU A 64 -3.70 -1.66 -9.66
CA GLU A 64 -3.30 -1.63 -11.07
C GLU A 64 -1.98 -2.35 -11.31
N LEU A 65 -0.98 -2.20 -10.41
CA LEU A 65 0.28 -2.94 -10.48
C LEU A 65 0.05 -4.45 -10.39
N ARG A 66 -0.85 -4.88 -9.50
CA ARG A 66 -1.25 -6.28 -9.39
C ARG A 66 -1.91 -6.80 -10.68
N ARG A 67 -2.77 -6.00 -11.32
CA ARG A 67 -3.37 -6.34 -12.64
C ARG A 67 -2.31 -6.50 -13.73
N ARG A 68 -1.22 -5.78 -13.65
CA ARG A 68 -0.05 -5.92 -14.52
C ARG A 68 0.84 -7.11 -14.17
N GLN A 69 0.38 -7.98 -13.26
CA GLN A 69 1.09 -9.17 -12.80
C GLN A 69 2.42 -8.86 -12.09
N ILE A 70 2.49 -7.74 -11.41
CA ILE A 70 3.59 -7.41 -10.51
C ILE A 70 3.23 -7.95 -9.13
N ALA A 71 4.09 -8.78 -8.57
CA ALA A 71 3.93 -9.26 -7.21
C ALA A 71 4.27 -8.14 -6.23
N LEU A 72 3.38 -7.92 -5.26
CA LEU A 72 3.56 -6.89 -4.25
C LEU A 72 3.70 -7.54 -2.87
N VAL A 73 4.73 -7.16 -2.14
CA VAL A 73 4.82 -7.41 -0.70
C VAL A 73 4.74 -6.05 0.00
N VAL A 74 3.69 -5.85 0.77
CA VAL A 74 3.39 -4.56 1.41
C VAL A 74 3.39 -4.76 2.91
N ILE A 75 4.21 -4.00 3.62
CA ILE A 75 4.17 -3.90 5.08
C ILE A 75 3.38 -2.65 5.42
N GLU A 76 2.27 -2.80 6.12
CA GLU A 76 1.36 -1.71 6.47
C GLU A 76 0.59 -2.00 7.75
N HIS A 77 0.21 -0.94 8.45
CA HIS A 77 -0.66 -0.99 9.62
C HIS A 77 -2.07 -0.39 9.34
N HIS A 78 -2.28 0.21 8.17
CA HIS A 78 -3.59 0.71 7.74
C HIS A 78 -4.47 -0.44 7.26
N MET A 79 -5.30 -0.99 8.17
CA MET A 79 -6.11 -2.17 7.89
C MET A 79 -7.04 -2.00 6.69
N ASP A 80 -7.70 -0.85 6.56
CA ASP A 80 -8.62 -0.57 5.44
C ASP A 80 -7.89 -0.66 4.09
N LEU A 81 -6.65 -0.14 4.00
CA LEU A 81 -5.85 -0.26 2.80
C LEU A 81 -5.53 -1.72 2.50
N ILE A 82 -4.95 -2.44 3.47
CA ILE A 82 -4.54 -3.84 3.29
C ILE A 82 -5.74 -4.73 2.92
N MET A 83 -6.87 -4.58 3.61
CA MET A 83 -8.09 -5.33 3.31
C MET A 83 -8.62 -5.09 1.89
N SER A 84 -8.38 -3.90 1.33
CA SER A 84 -8.83 -3.54 -0.01
C SER A 84 -7.93 -4.04 -1.15
N ILE A 85 -6.64 -4.25 -0.89
CA ILE A 85 -5.65 -4.56 -1.94
C ILE A 85 -5.06 -5.97 -1.88
N ALA A 86 -5.03 -6.60 -0.70
CA ALA A 86 -4.30 -7.85 -0.50
C ALA A 86 -5.08 -9.07 -1.00
N ASP A 87 -4.36 -10.05 -1.58
CA ASP A 87 -4.86 -11.40 -1.83
C ASP A 87 -4.66 -12.29 -0.60
N ARG A 88 -3.56 -12.07 0.11
CA ARG A 88 -3.18 -12.81 1.32
C ARG A 88 -2.53 -11.87 2.32
N ILE A 89 -2.85 -12.06 3.59
CA ILE A 89 -2.35 -11.26 4.70
C ILE A 89 -1.63 -12.18 5.69
N VAL A 90 -0.48 -11.73 6.16
CA VAL A 90 0.22 -12.28 7.32
C VAL A 90 0.18 -11.24 8.42
N MET A 91 -0.52 -11.55 9.51
CA MET A 91 -0.58 -10.68 10.69
C MET A 91 0.55 -11.02 11.63
N ILE A 92 1.31 -10.00 12.02
CA ILE A 92 2.42 -10.13 12.96
C ILE A 92 2.11 -9.27 14.19
N ASP A 93 2.20 -9.87 15.36
CA ASP A 93 2.13 -9.17 16.64
C ASP A 93 3.30 -9.57 17.53
N GLN A 94 3.98 -8.60 18.11
CA GLN A 94 5.16 -8.79 18.98
C GLN A 94 6.23 -9.74 18.40
N GLY A 95 6.44 -9.68 17.08
CA GLY A 95 7.44 -10.50 16.38
C GLY A 95 7.01 -11.94 16.08
N VAL A 96 5.75 -12.29 16.35
CA VAL A 96 5.18 -13.62 16.10
C VAL A 96 4.06 -13.53 15.07
N THR A 97 3.98 -14.52 14.19
CA THR A 97 2.84 -14.64 13.26
C THR A 97 1.58 -15.00 14.04
N LEU A 98 0.63 -14.07 14.09
CA LEU A 98 -0.65 -14.23 14.77
C LEU A 98 -1.67 -14.99 13.90
N ALA A 99 -1.74 -14.65 12.63
CA ALA A 99 -2.67 -15.27 11.67
C ALA A 99 -2.17 -15.10 10.23
N THR A 100 -2.62 -15.99 9.36
CA THR A 100 -2.37 -15.90 7.92
C THR A 100 -3.64 -16.32 7.17
N GLY A 101 -4.02 -15.57 6.14
CA GLY A 101 -5.21 -15.89 5.34
C GLY A 101 -5.59 -14.82 4.36
N THR A 102 -6.73 -14.99 3.71
CA THR A 102 -7.38 -13.97 2.90
C THR A 102 -7.88 -12.81 3.78
N PRO A 103 -8.16 -11.63 3.21
CA PRO A 103 -8.78 -10.53 3.98
C PRO A 103 -10.01 -10.96 4.76
N GLN A 104 -10.89 -11.77 4.18
CA GLN A 104 -12.10 -12.25 4.83
C GLN A 104 -11.81 -13.19 6.03
N GLU A 105 -10.81 -14.06 5.90
CA GLU A 105 -10.39 -14.94 6.98
C GLU A 105 -9.76 -14.16 8.13
N ILE A 106 -8.91 -13.19 7.82
CA ILE A 106 -8.28 -12.30 8.80
C ILE A 106 -9.33 -11.49 9.56
N GLN A 107 -10.31 -10.92 8.87
CA GLN A 107 -11.38 -10.13 9.49
C GLN A 107 -12.24 -10.96 10.47
N ARG A 108 -12.40 -12.25 10.22
CA ARG A 108 -13.17 -13.18 11.05
C ARG A 108 -12.35 -13.84 12.16
N ASN A 109 -11.04 -13.68 12.13
CA ASN A 109 -10.15 -14.33 13.09
C ASN A 109 -10.29 -13.68 14.49
N ALA A 110 -10.62 -14.49 15.50
CA ALA A 110 -10.87 -14.00 16.86
C ALA A 110 -9.59 -13.39 17.48
N ALA A 111 -8.42 -14.00 17.28
CA ALA A 111 -7.16 -13.50 17.82
C ALA A 111 -6.76 -12.16 17.19
N VAL A 112 -7.03 -11.97 15.88
CA VAL A 112 -6.81 -10.69 15.21
C VAL A 112 -7.73 -9.62 15.75
N ARG A 113 -9.01 -9.94 15.95
CA ARG A 113 -10.00 -9.01 16.51
C ARG A 113 -9.64 -8.58 17.93
N GLU A 114 -9.19 -9.50 18.77
CA GLU A 114 -8.75 -9.21 20.13
C GLU A 114 -7.49 -8.33 20.14
N ALA A 115 -6.51 -8.63 19.28
CA ALA A 115 -5.25 -7.89 19.23
C ALA A 115 -5.39 -6.47 18.66
N TYR A 116 -6.29 -6.25 17.70
CA TYR A 116 -6.41 -4.99 16.97
C TYR A 116 -7.69 -4.20 17.27
N LEU A 117 -8.82 -4.85 17.57
CA LEU A 117 -10.09 -4.19 17.88
C LEU A 117 -10.34 -4.04 19.38
N GLY A 118 -9.64 -4.80 20.23
CA GLY A 118 -9.69 -4.67 21.68
C GLY A 118 -8.81 -3.56 22.26
N ARG A 119 -8.13 -2.77 21.41
CA ARG A 119 -7.25 -1.66 21.85
C ARG A 119 -7.86 -0.27 21.65
N ASP A 120 -9.10 -0.20 21.17
CA ASP A 120 -9.85 1.06 21.00
C ASP A 120 -10.75 1.40 22.21
N GLU A 121 -10.39 0.92 23.41
CA GLU A 121 -10.99 1.38 24.68
C GLU A 121 -9.97 2.13 25.54
#